data_afc6443bb6833e92ee7356a571f4131d
#
_entry.id   afc6443bb6833e92ee7356a571f4131d
#
_cell.length_a   1.000
_cell.length_b   1.000
_cell.length_c   1.000
_cell.angle_alpha   90.00
_cell.angle_beta   90.00
_cell.angle_gamma   90.00
#
_symmetry.space_group_name_H-M   'P 1'
#
loop_
_entity.id
_entity.type
_entity.pdbx_description
1 polymer ?
#
loop_
_entity_poly.entity_id
_entity_poly.type
_entity_poly.pdbx_seq_one_letter_code
_entity_poly.pdbx_strand_id
1 'polypeptide(L)'
;MKKNVVFFCTCIILTGCTPAPKVNTVAEAEVIRNLEIQWTVANQTKDIAKVMTFFSPESVQMVPDKAILVGLKSIQEDFILSFADTTMLWDTFSWTNDKVEVSASGDLAYISGTNRIKIKTPNGIVDYVGKGVDIWKKIDGEWKCVVGIWNSDKQ
;
A
#
# COMPACT_ATOMS: atom_id res chain seq x y z
N MET A 1 -67.25 -10.37 39.52
CA MET A 1 -66.05 -10.82 38.76
C MET A 1 -65.58 -9.65 37.92
N LYS A 2 -64.48 -8.93 38.34
CA LYS A 2 -63.84 -7.81 37.55
C LYS A 2 -62.76 -8.40 36.72
N LYS A 3 -62.87 -8.27 35.37
CA LYS A 3 -61.81 -8.67 34.41
C LYS A 3 -60.82 -7.52 34.30
N ASN A 4 -59.56 -7.72 34.76
CA ASN A 4 -58.46 -6.81 34.51
C ASN A 4 -57.91 -7.07 33.09
N VAL A 5 -58.00 -6.08 32.22
CA VAL A 5 -57.35 -6.06 30.90
C VAL A 5 -55.99 -5.45 31.08
N VAL A 6 -54.93 -6.26 30.92
CA VAL A 6 -53.53 -5.78 30.90
C VAL A 6 -53.18 -5.35 29.46
N PHE A 7 -52.97 -4.07 29.29
CA PHE A 7 -52.54 -3.49 28.00
C PHE A 7 -51.00 -3.62 27.88
N PHE A 8 -50.54 -4.51 27.01
CA PHE A 8 -49.11 -4.67 26.73
C PHE A 8 -48.72 -3.62 25.71
N CYS A 9 -48.00 -2.57 26.15
CA CYS A 9 -47.49 -1.54 25.29
C CYS A 9 -46.15 -2.02 24.67
N THR A 10 -46.17 -2.48 23.40
CA THR A 10 -44.97 -2.91 22.67
C THR A 10 -44.26 -1.66 22.17
N CYS A 11 -43.18 -1.23 22.83
CA CYS A 11 -42.30 -0.19 22.35
C CYS A 11 -41.48 -0.73 21.15
N ILE A 12 -41.83 -0.29 19.94
CA ILE A 12 -41.02 -0.52 18.74
C ILE A 12 -39.86 0.49 18.78
N ILE A 13 -38.66 0.00 19.12
CA ILE A 13 -37.42 0.78 19.03
C ILE A 13 -37.03 0.80 17.54
N LEU A 14 -37.32 1.92 16.85
CA LEU A 14 -36.80 2.22 15.53
C LEU A 14 -35.33 2.63 15.71
N THR A 15 -34.40 1.68 15.54
CA THR A 15 -32.98 1.99 15.41
C THR A 15 -32.78 2.69 14.05
N GLY A 16 -32.78 4.01 14.07
CA GLY A 16 -32.44 4.81 12.90
C GLY A 16 -30.98 4.56 12.50
N CYS A 17 -30.78 3.93 11.34
CA CYS A 17 -29.45 3.86 10.71
C CYS A 17 -29.04 5.30 10.36
N THR A 18 -28.19 5.92 11.16
CA THR A 18 -27.50 7.16 10.75
C THR A 18 -26.55 6.78 9.62
N PRO A 19 -26.62 7.45 8.44
CA PRO A 19 -25.67 7.18 7.37
C PRO A 19 -24.25 7.47 7.88
N ALA A 20 -23.33 6.53 7.60
CA ALA A 20 -21.93 6.72 7.93
C ALA A 20 -21.39 8.01 7.29
N PRO A 21 -20.53 8.77 7.97
CA PRO A 21 -19.97 10.00 7.42
C PRO A 21 -19.30 9.70 6.09
N LYS A 22 -19.57 10.54 5.09
CA LYS A 22 -19.01 10.39 3.74
C LYS A 22 -17.49 10.61 3.79
N VAL A 23 -16.73 9.59 3.39
CA VAL A 23 -15.27 9.67 3.34
C VAL A 23 -14.85 10.63 2.22
N ASN A 24 -13.84 11.45 2.49
CA ASN A 24 -13.19 12.26 1.46
C ASN A 24 -12.11 11.45 0.75
N THR A 25 -12.51 10.69 -0.28
CA THR A 25 -11.61 9.81 -1.02
C THR A 25 -10.49 10.57 -1.76
N VAL A 26 -10.70 11.84 -2.10
CA VAL A 26 -9.66 12.70 -2.71
C VAL A 26 -8.56 12.99 -1.68
N ALA A 27 -8.93 13.35 -0.45
CA ALA A 27 -7.94 13.57 0.60
C ALA A 27 -7.17 12.27 0.95
N GLU A 28 -7.84 11.14 1.00
CA GLU A 28 -7.19 9.84 1.23
C GLU A 28 -6.23 9.48 0.09
N ALA A 29 -6.58 9.77 -1.17
CA ALA A 29 -5.68 9.56 -2.30
C ALA A 29 -4.40 10.41 -2.21
N GLU A 30 -4.48 11.65 -1.71
CA GLU A 30 -3.30 12.48 -1.46
C GLU A 30 -2.43 11.91 -0.32
N VAL A 31 -3.03 11.31 0.71
CA VAL A 31 -2.26 10.60 1.75
C VAL A 31 -1.46 9.46 1.13
N ILE A 32 -2.07 8.63 0.25
CA ILE A 32 -1.37 7.53 -0.43
C ILE A 32 -0.22 8.06 -1.30
N ARG A 33 -0.44 9.12 -2.10
CA ARG A 33 0.64 9.73 -2.90
C ARG A 33 1.82 10.19 -2.05
N ASN A 34 1.53 10.80 -0.90
CA ASN A 34 2.58 11.24 0.02
C ASN A 34 3.33 10.06 0.67
N LEU A 35 2.66 8.95 0.95
CA LEU A 35 3.32 7.73 1.44
C LEU A 35 4.26 7.14 0.38
N GLU A 36 3.87 7.12 -0.88
CA GLU A 36 4.73 6.67 -2.00
C GLU A 36 5.97 7.57 -2.19
N ILE A 37 5.80 8.89 -2.05
CA ILE A 37 6.95 9.81 -2.07
C ILE A 37 7.91 9.49 -0.92
N GLN A 38 7.41 9.29 0.29
CA GLN A 38 8.24 8.93 1.45
C GLN A 38 8.93 7.57 1.24
N TRP A 39 8.23 6.60 0.65
CA TRP A 39 8.80 5.29 0.35
C TRP A 39 9.89 5.40 -0.72
N THR A 40 9.68 6.19 -1.76
CA THR A 40 10.70 6.51 -2.77
C THR A 40 11.96 7.07 -2.13
N VAL A 41 11.85 8.05 -1.23
CA VAL A 41 13.00 8.62 -0.50
C VAL A 41 13.68 7.59 0.38
N ALA A 42 12.91 6.74 1.07
CA ALA A 42 13.46 5.66 1.91
C ALA A 42 14.26 4.64 1.07
N ASN A 43 13.80 4.33 -0.14
CA ASN A 43 14.53 3.49 -1.09
C ASN A 43 15.83 4.16 -1.55
N GLN A 44 15.79 5.44 -1.93
CA GLN A 44 16.97 6.22 -2.36
C GLN A 44 18.06 6.27 -1.29
N THR A 45 17.64 6.37 -0.03
CA THR A 45 18.55 6.45 1.14
C THR A 45 18.86 5.08 1.75
N LYS A 46 18.28 4.01 1.20
CA LYS A 46 18.40 2.63 1.73
C LYS A 46 18.00 2.50 3.20
N ASP A 47 17.00 3.28 3.62
CA ASP A 47 16.49 3.27 4.99
C ASP A 47 15.51 2.10 5.20
N ILE A 48 16.07 0.93 5.55
CA ILE A 48 15.30 -0.29 5.82
C ILE A 48 14.25 -0.06 6.90
N ALA A 49 14.60 0.64 7.97
CA ALA A 49 13.67 0.85 9.09
C ALA A 49 12.44 1.64 8.61
N LYS A 50 12.64 2.70 7.82
CA LYS A 50 11.57 3.49 7.23
C LYS A 50 10.76 2.67 6.22
N VAL A 51 11.43 1.92 5.31
CA VAL A 51 10.73 1.06 4.34
C VAL A 51 9.79 0.08 5.03
N MET A 52 10.23 -0.58 6.10
CA MET A 52 9.38 -1.54 6.82
C MET A 52 8.14 -0.91 7.46
N THR A 53 8.11 0.40 7.71
CA THR A 53 6.92 1.05 8.27
C THR A 53 5.73 1.12 7.30
N PHE A 54 5.98 0.98 6.00
CA PHE A 54 4.91 1.00 4.99
C PHE A 54 4.14 -0.32 4.91
N PHE A 55 4.69 -1.43 5.41
CA PHE A 55 4.09 -2.75 5.36
C PHE A 55 3.33 -3.13 6.62
N SER A 56 2.39 -4.06 6.48
CA SER A 56 1.76 -4.78 7.59
C SER A 56 2.45 -6.13 7.83
N PRO A 57 2.24 -6.79 8.97
CA PRO A 57 2.82 -8.11 9.24
C PRO A 57 2.52 -9.18 8.19
N GLU A 58 1.39 -9.07 7.50
CA GLU A 58 0.89 -10.06 6.52
C GLU A 58 1.07 -9.59 5.07
N SER A 59 1.81 -8.51 4.84
CA SER A 59 2.01 -7.96 3.50
C SER A 59 2.67 -8.96 2.56
N VAL A 60 2.31 -8.83 1.29
CA VAL A 60 2.79 -9.70 0.20
C VAL A 60 3.48 -8.85 -0.85
N GLN A 61 4.66 -9.29 -1.31
CA GLN A 61 5.36 -8.66 -2.42
C GLN A 61 5.62 -9.69 -3.52
N MET A 62 5.31 -9.31 -4.75
CA MET A 62 5.52 -10.11 -5.97
C MET A 62 6.53 -9.38 -6.83
N VAL A 63 7.78 -9.78 -6.72
CA VAL A 63 8.91 -9.16 -7.44
C VAL A 63 9.37 -10.07 -8.56
N PRO A 64 9.96 -9.55 -9.64
CA PRO A 64 10.44 -10.36 -10.75
C PRO A 64 11.45 -11.42 -10.31
N ASP A 65 11.41 -12.58 -10.98
CA ASP A 65 12.38 -13.67 -10.87
C ASP A 65 12.53 -14.27 -9.46
N LYS A 66 11.55 -14.05 -8.57
CA LYS A 66 11.53 -14.58 -7.21
C LYS A 66 10.18 -15.22 -6.87
N ALA A 67 10.19 -16.11 -5.89
CA ALA A 67 8.97 -16.58 -5.26
C ALA A 67 8.27 -15.41 -4.55
N ILE A 68 6.96 -15.53 -4.35
CA ILE A 68 6.17 -14.54 -3.61
C ILE A 68 6.74 -14.39 -2.19
N LEU A 69 7.00 -13.15 -1.80
CA LEU A 69 7.44 -12.80 -0.45
C LEU A 69 6.21 -12.58 0.42
N VAL A 70 6.13 -13.29 1.53
CA VAL A 70 4.99 -13.20 2.47
C VAL A 70 5.48 -12.82 3.84
N GLY A 71 4.92 -11.73 4.38
CA GLY A 71 5.21 -11.20 5.71
C GLY A 71 6.47 -10.35 5.79
N LEU A 72 6.54 -9.53 6.86
CA LEU A 72 7.61 -8.54 7.06
C LEU A 72 9.01 -9.12 6.99
N LYS A 73 9.23 -10.33 7.52
CA LYS A 73 10.56 -10.93 7.57
C LYS A 73 11.12 -11.17 6.17
N SER A 74 10.35 -11.83 5.29
CA SER A 74 10.79 -12.14 3.93
C SER A 74 10.97 -10.87 3.09
N ILE A 75 10.09 -9.89 3.28
CA ILE A 75 10.16 -8.59 2.61
C ILE A 75 11.42 -7.84 3.06
N GLN A 76 11.69 -7.80 4.36
CA GLN A 76 12.88 -7.13 4.90
C GLN A 76 14.18 -7.78 4.42
N GLU A 77 14.26 -9.11 4.42
CA GLU A 77 15.42 -9.84 3.92
C GLU A 77 15.68 -9.52 2.45
N ASP A 78 14.63 -9.41 1.63
CA ASP A 78 14.74 -9.03 0.22
C ASP A 78 15.25 -7.60 0.02
N PHE A 79 14.73 -6.64 0.79
CA PHE A 79 15.24 -5.26 0.75
C PHE A 79 16.70 -5.15 1.20
N ILE A 80 17.11 -5.88 2.24
CA ILE A 80 18.50 -5.91 2.70
C ILE A 80 19.42 -6.38 1.56
N LEU A 81 19.06 -7.47 0.88
CA LEU A 81 19.84 -8.00 -0.24
C LEU A 81 19.87 -7.02 -1.43
N SER A 82 18.72 -6.44 -1.76
CA SER A 82 18.59 -5.46 -2.85
C SER A 82 19.40 -4.18 -2.57
N PHE A 83 19.41 -3.69 -1.34
CA PHE A 83 20.20 -2.50 -0.96
C PHE A 83 21.69 -2.78 -0.84
N ALA A 84 22.08 -4.04 -0.62
CA ALA A 84 23.47 -4.47 -0.63
C ALA A 84 24.02 -4.64 -2.05
N ASP A 85 23.15 -4.80 -3.05
CA ASP A 85 23.57 -4.90 -4.45
C ASP A 85 24.15 -3.55 -4.94
N THR A 86 25.43 -3.56 -5.22
CA THR A 86 26.18 -2.36 -5.67
C THR A 86 25.97 -2.04 -7.14
N THR A 87 25.33 -2.91 -7.90
CA THR A 87 24.96 -2.64 -9.29
C THR A 87 23.73 -1.74 -9.39
N MET A 88 22.83 -1.80 -8.42
CA MET A 88 21.66 -0.93 -8.35
C MET A 88 22.01 0.43 -7.76
N LEU A 89 21.80 1.50 -8.53
CA LEU A 89 22.05 2.87 -8.11
C LEU A 89 20.80 3.45 -7.45
N TRP A 90 20.54 3.06 -6.22
CA TRP A 90 19.32 3.39 -5.48
C TRP A 90 19.06 4.89 -5.33
N ASP A 91 20.09 5.71 -5.31
CA ASP A 91 19.99 7.18 -5.32
C ASP A 91 19.30 7.74 -6.59
N THR A 92 19.21 6.92 -7.64
CA THR A 92 18.50 7.25 -8.90
C THR A 92 17.10 6.68 -8.96
N PHE A 93 16.65 5.92 -7.94
CA PHE A 93 15.31 5.31 -7.92
C PHE A 93 14.24 6.39 -7.97
N SER A 94 13.22 6.17 -8.78
CA SER A 94 12.03 7.02 -8.84
C SER A 94 10.78 6.18 -9.05
N TRP A 95 9.67 6.67 -8.52
CA TRP A 95 8.33 6.14 -8.74
C TRP A 95 7.43 7.27 -9.21
N THR A 96 6.71 7.06 -10.29
CA THR A 96 5.72 8.00 -10.83
C THR A 96 4.32 7.44 -10.58
N ASN A 97 3.50 8.21 -9.87
CA ASN A 97 2.13 7.84 -9.57
C ASN A 97 1.23 8.11 -10.79
N ASP A 98 0.85 7.06 -11.52
CA ASP A 98 0.01 7.21 -12.71
C ASP A 98 -1.48 7.31 -12.32
N LYS A 99 -1.92 6.47 -11.38
CA LYS A 99 -3.31 6.44 -10.92
C LYS A 99 -3.42 6.03 -9.46
N VAL A 100 -4.27 6.73 -8.70
CA VAL A 100 -4.67 6.37 -7.34
C VAL A 100 -6.18 6.32 -7.27
N GLU A 101 -6.74 5.21 -6.80
CA GLU A 101 -8.17 5.08 -6.50
C GLU A 101 -8.37 4.58 -5.07
N VAL A 102 -9.33 5.20 -4.38
CA VAL A 102 -9.70 4.87 -3.00
C VAL A 102 -11.14 4.38 -2.99
N SER A 103 -11.41 3.31 -2.25
CA SER A 103 -12.76 2.77 -2.04
C SER A 103 -13.69 3.82 -1.42
N ALA A 104 -14.98 3.70 -1.67
CA ALA A 104 -15.99 4.61 -1.09
C ALA A 104 -16.00 4.58 0.45
N SER A 105 -15.58 3.48 1.06
CA SER A 105 -15.39 3.32 2.50
C SER A 105 -14.11 3.97 3.05
N GLY A 106 -13.15 4.31 2.17
CA GLY A 106 -11.89 4.95 2.56
C GLY A 106 -10.91 4.06 3.30
N ASP A 107 -11.02 2.75 3.15
CA ASP A 107 -10.23 1.74 3.87
C ASP A 107 -9.36 0.87 2.96
N LEU A 108 -9.58 0.94 1.65
CA LEU A 108 -8.82 0.26 0.62
C LEU A 108 -8.49 1.23 -0.51
N ALA A 109 -7.26 1.13 -1.03
CA ALA A 109 -6.83 1.90 -2.18
C ALA A 109 -5.89 1.06 -3.05
N TYR A 110 -5.79 1.41 -4.32
CA TYR A 110 -4.66 0.99 -5.13
C TYR A 110 -3.97 2.18 -5.77
N ILE A 111 -2.69 2.02 -6.02
CA ILE A 111 -1.89 2.94 -6.81
C ILE A 111 -1.18 2.16 -7.89
N SER A 112 -1.19 2.66 -9.13
CA SER A 112 -0.37 2.14 -10.21
C SER A 112 0.66 3.17 -10.62
N GLY A 113 1.83 2.70 -11.06
CA GLY A 113 2.90 3.60 -11.43
C GLY A 113 4.02 2.94 -12.21
N THR A 114 4.96 3.79 -12.59
CA THR A 114 6.18 3.42 -13.30
C THR A 114 7.37 3.66 -12.37
N ASN A 115 8.21 2.64 -12.21
CA ASN A 115 9.49 2.80 -11.50
C ASN A 115 10.65 2.92 -12.49
N ARG A 116 11.69 3.61 -12.08
CA ARG A 116 12.96 3.73 -12.80
C ARG A 116 14.12 3.67 -11.82
N ILE A 117 15.18 2.99 -12.24
CA ILE A 117 16.45 2.97 -11.51
C ILE A 117 17.57 2.74 -12.50
N LYS A 118 18.74 3.32 -12.24
CA LYS A 118 19.94 3.04 -13.04
C LYS A 118 20.67 1.82 -12.51
N ILE A 119 21.13 0.97 -13.43
CA ILE A 119 21.85 -0.26 -13.11
C ILE A 119 23.18 -0.27 -13.82
N LYS A 120 24.24 -0.62 -13.09
CA LYS A 120 25.58 -0.87 -13.65
C LYS A 120 25.61 -2.23 -14.33
N THR A 121 26.02 -2.24 -15.58
CA THR A 121 26.25 -3.48 -16.35
C THR A 121 27.69 -3.51 -16.83
N PRO A 122 28.20 -4.65 -17.33
CA PRO A 122 29.53 -4.72 -17.96
C PRO A 122 29.72 -3.74 -19.12
N ASN A 123 28.61 -3.35 -19.78
CA ASN A 123 28.62 -2.43 -20.94
C ASN A 123 28.34 -0.97 -20.57
N GLY A 124 28.24 -0.64 -19.29
CA GLY A 124 27.95 0.71 -18.81
C GLY A 124 26.71 0.79 -17.93
N ILE A 125 26.22 2.00 -17.71
CA ILE A 125 25.02 2.25 -16.91
C ILE A 125 23.81 2.29 -17.84
N VAL A 126 22.75 1.55 -17.47
CA VAL A 126 21.48 1.49 -18.22
C VAL A 126 20.34 1.94 -17.33
N ASP A 127 19.30 2.51 -17.93
CA ASP A 127 18.04 2.78 -17.25
C ASP A 127 17.21 1.49 -17.20
N TYR A 128 16.82 1.08 -16.02
CA TYR A 128 15.87 -0.01 -15.81
C TYR A 128 14.50 0.60 -15.54
N VAL A 129 13.52 0.20 -16.33
CA VAL A 129 12.13 0.70 -16.24
C VAL A 129 11.22 -0.46 -15.89
N GLY A 130 10.32 -0.22 -14.96
CA GLY A 130 9.30 -1.17 -14.57
C GLY A 130 7.97 -0.48 -14.32
N LYS A 131 6.96 -1.27 -14.09
CA LYS A 131 5.61 -0.85 -13.74
C LYS A 131 5.08 -1.72 -12.62
N GLY A 132 4.19 -1.15 -11.81
CA GLY A 132 3.66 -1.88 -10.67
C GLY A 132 2.33 -1.36 -10.20
N VAL A 133 1.77 -2.11 -9.28
CA VAL A 133 0.57 -1.77 -8.52
C VAL A 133 0.82 -2.09 -7.06
N ASP A 134 0.53 -1.13 -6.19
CA ASP A 134 0.50 -1.32 -4.76
C ASP A 134 -0.94 -1.18 -4.25
N ILE A 135 -1.36 -2.14 -3.43
CA ILE A 135 -2.66 -2.15 -2.76
C ILE A 135 -2.42 -1.72 -1.32
N TRP A 136 -3.10 -0.65 -0.94
CA TRP A 136 -3.06 -0.07 0.40
C TRP A 136 -4.34 -0.37 1.14
N LYS A 137 -4.21 -0.74 2.41
CA LYS A 137 -5.33 -0.96 3.31
C LYS A 137 -5.15 -0.15 4.58
N LYS A 138 -6.23 0.45 5.07
CA LYS A 138 -6.21 1.16 6.35
C LYS A 138 -6.37 0.14 7.48
N ILE A 139 -5.35 0.00 8.31
CA ILE A 139 -5.29 -0.92 9.46
C ILE A 139 -5.08 -0.06 10.70
N ASP A 140 -5.98 -0.14 11.65
CA ASP A 140 -5.96 0.66 12.89
C ASP A 140 -5.79 2.18 12.64
N GLY A 141 -6.40 2.67 11.56
CA GLY A 141 -6.35 4.07 11.14
C GLY A 141 -5.14 4.47 10.29
N GLU A 142 -4.16 3.58 10.12
CA GLU A 142 -2.96 3.81 9.31
C GLU A 142 -3.01 3.08 7.97
N TRP A 143 -2.58 3.74 6.89
CA TRP A 143 -2.42 3.10 5.60
C TRP A 143 -1.16 2.21 5.55
N LYS A 144 -1.34 0.95 5.16
CA LYS A 144 -0.26 -0.03 4.95
C LYS A 144 -0.37 -0.64 3.55
N CYS A 145 0.74 -0.76 2.85
CA CYS A 145 0.83 -1.54 1.63
C CYS A 145 0.70 -3.02 1.98
N VAL A 146 -0.39 -3.63 1.59
CA VAL A 146 -0.69 -5.04 1.89
C VAL A 146 -0.32 -5.98 0.76
N VAL A 147 -0.33 -5.48 -0.48
CA VAL A 147 0.14 -6.22 -1.66
C VAL A 147 0.88 -5.25 -2.58
N GLY A 148 2.07 -5.61 -2.99
CA GLY A 148 2.78 -4.96 -4.08
C GLY A 148 3.14 -5.95 -5.16
N ILE A 149 3.00 -5.55 -6.41
CA ILE A 149 3.47 -6.30 -7.57
C ILE A 149 4.13 -5.34 -8.56
N TRP A 150 5.27 -5.74 -9.06
CA TRP A 150 5.91 -5.02 -10.13
C TRP A 150 6.63 -5.96 -11.09
N ASN A 151 6.85 -5.51 -12.30
CA ASN A 151 7.65 -6.19 -13.30
C ASN A 151 8.45 -5.19 -14.13
N SER A 152 9.49 -5.69 -14.80
CA SER A 152 10.28 -4.89 -15.73
C SER A 152 9.61 -4.81 -17.11
N ASP A 153 9.78 -3.66 -17.77
CA ASP A 153 9.55 -3.58 -19.20
C ASP A 153 10.74 -4.23 -19.92
N LYS A 154 10.45 -5.12 -20.86
CA LYS A 154 11.50 -5.65 -21.72
C LYS A 154 12.05 -4.50 -22.56
N GLN A 155 13.33 -4.26 -22.44
CA GLN A 155 14.09 -3.41 -23.35
C GLN A 155 14.63 -4.25 -24.48
#